data_d704a071d00b915c92c78f53f8975bff
#
_entry.id   d704a071d00b915c92c78f53f8975bff
#
_cell.length_a   1.000
_cell.length_b   1.000
_cell.length_c   1.000
_cell.angle_alpha   90.00
_cell.angle_beta   90.00
_cell.angle_gamma   90.00
#
_symmetry.space_group_name_H-M   'P 1'
#
loop_
_entity.id
_entity.type
_entity.pdbx_description
1 polymer ?
#
loop_
_entity_poly.entity_id
_entity_poly.type
_entity_poly.pdbx_seq_one_letter_code
_entity_poly.pdbx_strand_id
1 'polypeptide(L)'
;MCIRDRTWAIIGLLCYLLGHVLIPQLYRSVVQLVSSVEGYYNTISGWVEHLLESNPTVEVWVAGQMDKFYESATEWLKNQVFTRTQMLMIAVSGGVLSTLAFLKNLLVGMIVSVYFMATKERCAAHARKLAYSLFSEEAVYWVFRGSAKVDRIFSGFVRGKLLDSLIIGVLCFIGCSLLDMPYTPLVSVFVGVTNVIPFFGPFLGAIPSFFLILLVDPIQSLYFLLFVLALQQLDGNVIGPKILGESTGLSSLWVIIAILVGGSFFGVAGMFFGVPVCACLYSLVAFLVDRRLAEKDLPVETEHYTAPLPEQETEPEKPEKTSENL
;
A
#
# COMPACT_ATOMS: atom_id res chain seq x y z
N MET A 1 22.81 -16.66 19.31
CA MET A 1 22.53 -15.28 19.74
C MET A 1 23.21 -14.22 18.87
N CYS A 2 24.47 -14.37 18.48
CA CYS A 2 25.23 -13.31 17.79
C CYS A 2 24.81 -12.90 16.38
N ILE A 3 24.20 -13.75 15.56
CA ILE A 3 23.87 -13.39 14.15
C ILE A 3 22.62 -12.50 14.10
N ARG A 4 21.62 -12.83 14.91
CA ARG A 4 20.34 -12.10 14.95
C ARG A 4 20.47 -10.70 15.54
N ASP A 5 21.33 -10.53 16.54
CA ASP A 5 21.58 -9.22 17.16
C ASP A 5 22.39 -8.28 16.22
N ARG A 6 23.33 -8.86 15.44
CA ARG A 6 24.04 -8.14 14.38
C ARG A 6 23.10 -7.66 13.28
N THR A 7 22.13 -8.46 12.87
CA THR A 7 21.17 -8.09 11.81
C THR A 7 20.31 -6.90 12.26
N TRP A 8 19.83 -6.90 13.52
CA TRP A 8 19.06 -5.77 14.04
C TRP A 8 19.90 -4.50 14.21
N ALA A 9 21.14 -4.63 14.63
CA ALA A 9 22.08 -3.49 14.71
C ALA A 9 22.39 -2.89 13.33
N ILE A 10 22.58 -3.74 12.31
CA ILE A 10 22.80 -3.31 10.93
C ILE A 10 21.57 -2.62 10.37
N ILE A 11 20.36 -3.19 10.57
CA ILE A 11 19.10 -2.58 10.14
C ILE A 11 18.88 -1.24 10.83
N GLY A 12 19.10 -1.16 12.14
CA GLY A 12 18.97 0.08 12.90
C GLY A 12 19.95 1.15 12.44
N LEU A 13 21.21 0.79 12.19
CA LEU A 13 22.22 1.67 11.65
C LEU A 13 21.87 2.15 10.23
N LEU A 14 21.40 1.24 9.38
CA LEU A 14 20.98 1.56 8.02
C LEU A 14 19.79 2.53 8.02
N CYS A 15 18.78 2.29 8.83
CA CYS A 15 17.63 3.18 9.01
C CYS A 15 18.05 4.55 9.54
N TYR A 16 19.00 4.59 10.48
CA TYR A 16 19.53 5.84 11.02
C TYR A 16 20.28 6.64 9.95
N LEU A 17 21.18 6.00 9.20
CA LEU A 17 21.93 6.65 8.12
C LEU A 17 21.02 7.14 7.00
N LEU A 18 20.07 6.31 6.57
CA LEU A 18 19.06 6.71 5.58
C LEU A 18 18.23 7.89 6.07
N GLY A 19 17.76 7.86 7.32
CA GLY A 19 17.01 8.96 7.91
C GLY A 19 17.84 10.25 7.98
N HIS A 20 19.10 10.13 8.39
CA HIS A 20 20.00 11.29 8.50
C HIS A 20 20.35 11.93 7.15
N VAL A 21 20.35 11.17 6.08
CA VAL A 21 20.57 11.68 4.71
C VAL A 21 19.26 12.16 4.07
N LEU A 22 18.20 11.34 4.14
CA LEU A 22 16.94 11.62 3.44
C LEU A 22 16.15 12.77 4.08
N ILE A 23 16.08 12.85 5.43
CA ILE A 23 15.26 13.87 6.09
C ILE A 23 15.73 15.30 5.77
N PRO A 24 17.04 15.64 5.81
CA PRO A 24 17.51 16.96 5.39
C PRO A 24 17.25 17.26 3.91
N GLN A 25 17.36 16.25 3.04
CA GLN A 25 17.08 16.42 1.61
C GLN A 25 15.58 16.65 1.36
N LEU A 26 14.72 15.90 2.04
CA LEU A 26 13.27 16.11 2.00
C LEU A 26 12.89 17.51 2.51
N TYR A 27 13.47 17.94 3.63
CA TYR A 27 13.24 19.28 4.15
C TYR A 27 13.61 20.36 3.14
N ARG A 28 14.79 20.26 2.52
CA ARG A 28 15.21 21.20 1.46
C ARG A 28 14.25 21.19 0.28
N SER A 29 13.81 20.02 -0.18
CA SER A 29 12.84 19.90 -1.28
C SER A 29 11.50 20.52 -0.93
N VAL A 30 11.02 20.33 0.31
CA VAL A 30 9.77 20.96 0.79
C VAL A 30 9.92 22.48 0.91
N VAL A 31 11.04 22.99 1.44
CA VAL A 31 11.31 24.42 1.50
C VAL A 31 11.33 25.03 0.10
N GLN A 32 12.02 24.41 -0.83
CA GLN A 32 12.08 24.83 -2.22
C GLN A 32 10.69 24.83 -2.86
N LEU A 33 9.90 23.77 -2.63
CA LEU A 33 8.52 23.69 -3.12
C LEU A 33 7.67 24.87 -2.58
N VAL A 34 7.69 25.08 -1.27
CA VAL A 34 6.92 26.16 -0.63
C VAL A 34 7.35 27.54 -1.14
N SER A 35 8.64 27.76 -1.33
CA SER A 35 9.15 29.03 -1.87
C SER A 35 8.83 29.25 -3.36
N SER A 36 8.58 28.20 -4.10
CA SER A 36 8.31 28.25 -5.56
C SER A 36 6.81 28.27 -5.88
N VAL A 37 5.92 28.14 -4.89
CA VAL A 37 4.45 28.04 -5.11
C VAL A 37 3.91 29.27 -5.85
N GLU A 38 4.38 30.48 -5.52
CA GLU A 38 3.99 31.70 -6.19
C GLU A 38 4.44 31.72 -7.66
N GLY A 39 5.65 31.26 -7.94
CA GLY A 39 6.13 31.11 -9.33
C GLY A 39 5.31 30.11 -10.13
N TYR A 40 4.92 29.00 -9.52
CA TYR A 40 4.07 27.99 -10.17
C TYR A 40 2.67 28.53 -10.46
N TYR A 41 2.08 29.27 -9.50
CA TYR A 41 0.81 29.92 -9.71
C TYR A 41 0.86 30.86 -10.92
N ASN A 42 1.89 31.73 -10.99
CA ASN A 42 2.07 32.66 -12.13
C ASN A 42 2.27 31.94 -13.47
N THR A 43 2.99 30.81 -13.45
CA THR A 43 3.20 29.99 -14.65
C THR A 43 1.88 29.37 -15.15
N ILE A 44 1.10 28.81 -14.23
CA ILE A 44 -0.20 28.21 -14.57
C ILE A 44 -1.19 29.28 -15.04
N SER A 45 -1.24 30.42 -14.33
CA SER A 45 -2.10 31.56 -14.72
C SER A 45 -1.78 32.04 -16.14
N GLY A 46 -0.50 32.19 -16.48
CA GLY A 46 -0.11 32.56 -17.83
C GLY A 46 -0.49 31.52 -18.91
N TRP A 47 -0.44 30.22 -18.58
CA TRP A 47 -0.94 29.18 -19.50
C TRP A 47 -2.46 29.23 -19.67
N VAL A 48 -3.20 29.48 -18.57
CA VAL A 48 -4.67 29.58 -18.58
C VAL A 48 -5.11 30.80 -19.39
N GLU A 49 -4.50 31.97 -19.18
CA GLU A 49 -4.75 33.19 -19.95
C GLU A 49 -4.54 32.93 -21.46
N HIS A 50 -3.40 32.34 -21.83
CA HIS A 50 -3.09 32.06 -23.22
C HIS A 50 -4.05 31.03 -23.87
N LEU A 51 -4.49 30.01 -23.13
CA LEU A 51 -5.39 28.97 -23.64
C LEU A 51 -6.85 29.45 -23.70
N LEU A 52 -7.25 30.37 -22.85
CA LEU A 52 -8.63 30.85 -22.73
C LEU A 52 -8.86 32.24 -23.31
N GLU A 53 -7.86 32.83 -24.03
CA GLU A 53 -7.92 34.11 -24.65
C GLU A 53 -9.18 34.32 -25.55
N SER A 54 -9.71 33.21 -26.07
CA SER A 54 -10.93 33.20 -26.92
C SER A 54 -12.25 33.14 -26.10
N ASN A 55 -12.23 32.93 -24.79
CA ASN A 55 -13.42 32.75 -23.96
C ASN A 55 -13.31 33.47 -22.60
N PRO A 56 -13.49 34.81 -22.54
CA PRO A 56 -13.24 35.59 -21.30
C PRO A 56 -14.14 35.22 -20.11
N THR A 57 -15.32 34.68 -20.34
CA THR A 57 -16.20 34.21 -19.25
C THR A 57 -15.66 32.98 -18.55
N VAL A 58 -15.07 32.05 -19.30
CA VAL A 58 -14.46 30.82 -18.76
C VAL A 58 -13.15 31.17 -18.06
N GLU A 59 -12.35 32.09 -18.61
CA GLU A 59 -11.12 32.60 -18.04
C GLU A 59 -11.33 33.14 -16.62
N VAL A 60 -12.28 34.05 -16.43
CA VAL A 60 -12.60 34.65 -15.12
C VAL A 60 -13.06 33.59 -14.13
N TRP A 61 -13.87 32.62 -14.56
CA TRP A 61 -14.32 31.54 -13.68
C TRP A 61 -13.15 30.61 -13.27
N VAL A 62 -12.29 30.22 -14.21
CA VAL A 62 -11.11 29.38 -13.95
C VAL A 62 -10.13 30.12 -13.04
N ALA A 63 -9.82 31.39 -13.30
CA ALA A 63 -8.95 32.20 -12.46
C ALA A 63 -9.48 32.27 -11.01
N GLY A 64 -10.77 32.50 -10.82
CA GLY A 64 -11.36 32.53 -9.47
C GLY A 64 -11.33 31.17 -8.73
N GLN A 65 -11.34 30.04 -9.44
CA GLN A 65 -11.12 28.73 -8.80
C GLN A 65 -9.62 28.48 -8.51
N MET A 66 -8.74 28.96 -9.38
CA MET A 66 -7.29 28.87 -9.16
C MET A 66 -6.85 29.67 -7.95
N ASP A 67 -7.38 30.88 -7.72
CA ASP A 67 -7.08 31.68 -6.54
C ASP A 67 -7.44 30.96 -5.25
N LYS A 68 -8.65 30.40 -5.18
CA LYS A 68 -9.11 29.61 -4.02
C LYS A 68 -8.25 28.40 -3.78
N PHE A 69 -7.87 27.69 -4.86
CA PHE A 69 -6.99 26.53 -4.77
C PHE A 69 -5.59 26.93 -4.30
N TYR A 70 -5.05 28.04 -4.81
CA TYR A 70 -3.76 28.58 -4.42
C TYR A 70 -3.71 28.94 -2.92
N GLU A 71 -4.71 29.67 -2.42
CA GLU A 71 -4.82 29.99 -0.99
C GLU A 71 -4.87 28.73 -0.13
N SER A 72 -5.78 27.79 -0.45
CA SER A 72 -5.94 26.54 0.28
C SER A 72 -4.67 25.67 0.24
N ALA A 73 -4.04 25.55 -0.93
CA ALA A 73 -2.82 24.77 -1.12
C ALA A 73 -1.64 25.40 -0.36
N THR A 74 -1.52 26.74 -0.40
CA THR A 74 -0.47 27.47 0.30
C THR A 74 -0.60 27.35 1.81
N GLU A 75 -1.82 27.49 2.34
CA GLU A 75 -2.08 27.28 3.77
C GLU A 75 -1.80 25.85 4.21
N TRP A 76 -2.24 24.87 3.43
CA TRP A 76 -2.00 23.47 3.73
C TRP A 76 -0.49 23.13 3.70
N LEU A 77 0.24 23.62 2.69
CA LEU A 77 1.68 23.44 2.58
C LEU A 77 2.42 24.07 3.77
N LYS A 78 2.10 25.32 4.11
CA LYS A 78 2.75 26.03 5.22
C LYS A 78 2.39 25.42 6.57
N ASN A 79 1.13 25.14 6.82
CA ASN A 79 0.65 24.74 8.14
C ASN A 79 0.82 23.25 8.41
N GLN A 80 0.65 22.39 7.41
CA GLN A 80 0.71 20.93 7.59
C GLN A 80 2.06 20.35 7.14
N VAL A 81 2.48 20.63 5.91
CA VAL A 81 3.66 19.97 5.34
C VAL A 81 4.94 20.60 5.86
N PHE A 82 5.09 21.91 5.76
CA PHE A 82 6.30 22.62 6.18
C PHE A 82 6.53 22.48 7.68
N THR A 83 5.51 22.72 8.51
CA THR A 83 5.62 22.62 9.97
C THR A 83 5.98 21.21 10.41
N ARG A 84 5.37 20.18 9.84
CA ARG A 84 5.69 18.78 10.18
C ARG A 84 7.08 18.39 9.72
N THR A 85 7.48 18.81 8.52
CA THR A 85 8.83 18.53 7.99
C THR A 85 9.90 19.28 8.80
N GLN A 86 9.62 20.48 9.24
CA GLN A 86 10.48 21.25 10.15
C GLN A 86 10.63 20.55 11.51
N MET A 87 9.54 20.04 12.08
CA MET A 87 9.60 19.25 13.32
C MET A 87 10.46 17.99 13.17
N LEU A 88 10.35 17.30 12.04
CA LEU A 88 11.21 16.14 11.72
C LEU A 88 12.66 16.55 11.59
N MET A 89 12.95 17.67 10.92
CA MET A 89 14.30 18.21 10.79
C MET A 89 14.89 18.60 12.15
N ILE A 90 14.13 19.26 13.01
CA ILE A 90 14.53 19.60 14.39
C ILE A 90 14.76 18.31 15.20
N ALA A 91 13.92 17.29 15.05
CA ALA A 91 14.08 16.01 15.73
C ALA A 91 15.36 15.29 15.33
N VAL A 92 15.79 15.41 14.07
CA VAL A 92 17.02 14.79 13.52
C VAL A 92 18.26 15.65 13.79
N SER A 93 18.16 16.97 13.63
CA SER A 93 19.29 17.91 13.77
C SER A 93 19.38 18.57 15.15
N GLY A 94 18.28 18.61 15.86
CA GLY A 94 18.15 19.33 17.13
C GLY A 94 18.43 18.48 18.34
N GLY A 95 19.53 18.79 18.94
CA GLY A 95 19.74 18.72 20.38
C GLY A 95 19.64 17.39 21.13
N VAL A 96 20.68 17.10 21.85
CA VAL A 96 20.90 15.98 22.77
C VAL A 96 19.63 15.52 23.57
N LEU A 97 18.71 16.43 23.90
CA LEU A 97 17.52 16.13 24.72
C LEU A 97 16.42 15.36 23.95
N SER A 98 16.15 15.74 22.70
CA SER A 98 15.18 15.00 21.86
C SER A 98 15.75 13.67 21.39
N THR A 99 17.07 13.65 21.09
CA THR A 99 17.81 12.42 20.79
C THR A 99 17.84 11.49 22.00
N LEU A 100 17.97 12.02 23.20
CA LEU A 100 17.96 11.22 24.44
C LEU A 100 16.59 10.62 24.72
N ALA A 101 15.50 11.38 24.51
CA ALA A 101 14.13 10.88 24.62
C ALA A 101 13.81 9.80 23.57
N PHE A 102 14.24 10.01 22.33
CA PHE A 102 14.13 9.03 21.25
C PHE A 102 14.96 7.78 21.57
N LEU A 103 16.20 7.94 22.00
CA LEU A 103 17.09 6.83 22.37
C LEU A 103 16.54 6.05 23.55
N LYS A 104 16.00 6.72 24.58
CA LYS A 104 15.29 6.09 25.69
C LYS A 104 14.11 5.26 25.19
N ASN A 105 13.24 5.81 24.37
CA ASN A 105 12.06 5.11 23.87
C ASN A 105 12.45 3.94 22.94
N LEU A 106 13.47 4.13 22.10
CA LEU A 106 14.04 3.08 21.27
C LEU A 106 14.62 1.95 22.12
N LEU A 107 15.36 2.29 23.18
CA LEU A 107 15.98 1.32 24.09
C LEU A 107 14.91 0.53 24.86
N VAL A 108 13.89 1.22 25.39
CA VAL A 108 12.74 0.56 26.04
C VAL A 108 12.01 -0.34 25.05
N GLY A 109 11.71 0.14 23.84
CA GLY A 109 11.08 -0.66 22.78
C GLY A 109 11.92 -1.89 22.39
N MET A 110 13.24 -1.72 22.31
CA MET A 110 14.17 -2.81 22.00
C MET A 110 14.22 -3.85 23.14
N ILE A 111 14.28 -3.41 24.40
CA ILE A 111 14.23 -4.30 25.56
C ILE A 111 12.92 -5.08 25.56
N VAL A 112 11.78 -4.41 25.42
CA VAL A 112 10.45 -5.06 25.36
C VAL A 112 10.38 -6.06 24.21
N SER A 113 10.86 -5.69 23.02
CA SER A 113 10.90 -6.57 21.85
C SER A 113 11.75 -7.81 22.08
N VAL A 114 12.95 -7.66 22.67
CA VAL A 114 13.84 -8.78 23.01
C VAL A 114 13.18 -9.69 24.07
N TYR A 115 12.57 -9.09 25.10
CA TYR A 115 11.85 -9.84 26.13
C TYR A 115 10.67 -10.63 25.54
N PHE A 116 9.86 -9.99 24.70
CA PHE A 116 8.74 -10.65 24.03
C PHE A 116 9.21 -11.79 23.13
N MET A 117 10.29 -11.57 22.36
CA MET A 117 10.89 -12.61 21.53
C MET A 117 11.49 -13.76 22.33
N ALA A 118 12.09 -13.48 23.48
CA ALA A 118 12.64 -14.51 24.37
C ALA A 118 11.54 -15.34 25.04
N THR A 119 10.39 -14.72 25.31
CA THR A 119 9.27 -15.37 26.03
C THR A 119 8.14 -15.84 25.13
N LYS A 120 8.24 -15.64 23.78
CA LYS A 120 7.18 -15.97 22.81
C LYS A 120 6.66 -17.41 22.94
N GLU A 121 7.55 -18.37 23.18
CA GLU A 121 7.17 -19.79 23.32
C GLU A 121 6.36 -20.03 24.59
N ARG A 122 6.73 -19.35 25.70
CA ARG A 122 5.99 -19.43 26.97
C ARG A 122 4.62 -18.75 26.82
N CYS A 123 4.56 -17.58 26.20
CA CYS A 123 3.29 -16.89 25.93
C CYS A 123 2.38 -17.75 25.04
N ALA A 124 2.92 -18.36 23.99
CA ALA A 124 2.19 -19.28 23.13
C ALA A 124 1.70 -20.53 23.89
N ALA A 125 2.55 -21.08 24.80
CA ALA A 125 2.16 -22.21 25.64
C ALA A 125 1.02 -21.86 26.59
N HIS A 126 1.05 -20.67 27.23
CA HIS A 126 -0.04 -20.20 28.10
C HIS A 126 -1.33 -19.98 27.27
N ALA A 127 -1.24 -19.40 26.09
CA ALA A 127 -2.40 -19.22 25.21
C ALA A 127 -3.00 -20.58 24.79
N ARG A 128 -2.16 -21.58 24.46
CA ARG A 128 -2.62 -22.94 24.18
C ARG A 128 -3.28 -23.59 25.40
N LYS A 129 -2.66 -23.49 26.58
CA LYS A 129 -3.23 -24.01 27.80
C LYS A 129 -4.62 -23.44 28.12
N LEU A 130 -4.76 -22.10 27.91
CA LEU A 130 -6.04 -21.43 28.09
C LEU A 130 -7.07 -21.91 27.03
N ALA A 131 -6.67 -22.04 25.78
CA ALA A 131 -7.54 -22.51 24.72
C ALA A 131 -8.04 -23.95 24.97
N TYR A 132 -7.15 -24.86 25.38
CA TYR A 132 -7.53 -26.23 25.72
C TYR A 132 -8.42 -26.35 27.00
N SER A 133 -8.37 -25.33 27.88
CA SER A 133 -9.26 -25.29 29.04
C SER A 133 -10.68 -24.82 28.71
N LEU A 134 -10.86 -24.05 27.63
CA LEU A 134 -12.13 -23.43 27.26
C LEU A 134 -12.84 -24.12 26.09
N PHE A 135 -12.09 -24.76 25.21
CA PHE A 135 -12.61 -25.36 23.97
C PHE A 135 -12.23 -26.83 23.83
N SER A 136 -12.93 -27.56 22.99
CA SER A 136 -12.61 -28.94 22.65
C SER A 136 -11.26 -29.05 21.92
N GLU A 137 -10.57 -30.17 22.06
CA GLU A 137 -9.28 -30.43 21.40
C GLU A 137 -9.32 -30.21 19.89
N GLU A 138 -10.40 -30.63 19.23
CA GLU A 138 -10.62 -30.47 17.81
C GLU A 138 -10.74 -28.99 17.44
N ALA A 139 -11.52 -28.19 18.17
CA ALA A 139 -11.67 -26.75 17.96
C ALA A 139 -10.33 -26.02 18.13
N VAL A 140 -9.56 -26.37 19.17
CA VAL A 140 -8.24 -25.78 19.42
C VAL A 140 -7.27 -26.09 18.28
N TYR A 141 -7.24 -27.32 17.78
CA TYR A 141 -6.41 -27.70 16.63
C TYR A 141 -6.71 -26.83 15.40
N TRP A 142 -7.98 -26.65 15.07
CA TRP A 142 -8.39 -25.84 13.90
C TRP A 142 -8.09 -24.35 14.08
N VAL A 143 -8.29 -23.80 15.29
CA VAL A 143 -7.95 -22.40 15.60
C VAL A 143 -6.46 -22.14 15.44
N PHE A 144 -5.60 -23.02 15.99
CA PHE A 144 -4.15 -22.81 15.85
C PHE A 144 -3.64 -23.03 14.43
N ARG A 145 -4.21 -23.96 13.69
CA ARG A 145 -3.89 -24.16 12.27
C ARG A 145 -4.32 -22.95 11.44
N GLY A 146 -5.51 -22.41 11.70
CA GLY A 146 -6.00 -21.19 11.08
C GLY A 146 -5.15 -19.97 11.41
N SER A 147 -4.80 -19.77 12.69
CA SER A 147 -3.95 -18.65 13.11
C SER A 147 -2.56 -18.69 12.46
N ALA A 148 -1.96 -19.86 12.30
CA ALA A 148 -0.69 -20.01 11.60
C ALA A 148 -0.79 -19.66 10.10
N LYS A 149 -1.94 -19.95 9.47
CA LYS A 149 -2.21 -19.56 8.07
C LYS A 149 -2.39 -18.05 7.95
N VAL A 150 -3.15 -17.44 8.86
CA VAL A 150 -3.33 -15.98 8.95
C VAL A 150 -1.98 -15.28 9.13
N ASP A 151 -1.15 -15.73 10.08
CA ASP A 151 0.18 -15.16 10.30
C ASP A 151 1.04 -15.25 9.03
N ARG A 152 1.01 -16.36 8.31
CA ARG A 152 1.76 -16.53 7.06
C ARG A 152 1.30 -15.54 5.99
N ILE A 153 -0.02 -15.39 5.80
CA ILE A 153 -0.59 -14.46 4.80
C ILE A 153 -0.22 -13.02 5.17
N PHE A 154 -0.48 -12.59 6.41
CA PHE A 154 -0.19 -11.24 6.85
C PHE A 154 1.30 -10.91 6.81
N SER A 155 2.14 -11.76 7.41
CA SER A 155 3.58 -11.50 7.47
C SER A 155 4.23 -11.56 6.09
N GLY A 156 3.78 -12.46 5.22
CA GLY A 156 4.24 -12.55 3.82
C GLY A 156 3.89 -11.29 3.04
N PHE A 157 2.63 -10.88 3.09
CA PHE A 157 2.16 -9.68 2.37
C PHE A 157 2.83 -8.40 2.89
N VAL A 158 2.81 -8.17 4.21
CA VAL A 158 3.37 -6.94 4.80
C VAL A 158 4.86 -6.82 4.52
N ARG A 159 5.64 -7.89 4.76
CA ARG A 159 7.09 -7.88 4.48
C ARG A 159 7.37 -7.71 3.00
N GLY A 160 6.65 -8.46 2.16
CA GLY A 160 6.80 -8.37 0.71
C GLY A 160 6.52 -6.96 0.21
N LYS A 161 5.39 -6.37 0.59
CA LYS A 161 5.00 -5.05 0.08
C LYS A 161 5.86 -3.91 0.62
N LEU A 162 6.32 -3.98 1.87
CA LEU A 162 7.27 -3.00 2.40
C LEU A 162 8.63 -3.08 1.70
N LEU A 163 9.13 -4.30 1.45
CA LEU A 163 10.38 -4.49 0.73
C LEU A 163 10.28 -4.01 -0.72
N ASP A 164 9.19 -4.36 -1.40
CA ASP A 164 8.86 -3.90 -2.75
C ASP A 164 8.87 -2.37 -2.85
N SER A 165 8.12 -1.70 -1.98
CA SER A 165 8.03 -0.24 -1.91
C SER A 165 9.37 0.42 -1.62
N LEU A 166 10.20 -0.18 -0.78
CA LEU A 166 11.55 0.30 -0.50
C LEU A 166 12.43 0.22 -1.75
N ILE A 167 12.39 -0.91 -2.46
CA ILE A 167 13.17 -1.11 -3.69
C ILE A 167 12.73 -0.10 -4.76
N ILE A 168 11.41 0.06 -4.97
CA ILE A 168 10.88 1.03 -5.92
C ILE A 168 11.27 2.46 -5.56
N GLY A 169 11.21 2.84 -4.28
CA GLY A 169 11.67 4.15 -3.81
C GLY A 169 13.15 4.39 -4.09
N VAL A 170 14.00 3.40 -3.84
CA VAL A 170 15.46 3.48 -4.11
C VAL A 170 15.73 3.55 -5.61
N LEU A 171 15.09 2.71 -6.42
CA LEU A 171 15.24 2.75 -7.88
C LEU A 171 14.75 4.09 -8.47
N CYS A 172 13.64 4.61 -7.94
CA CYS A 172 13.14 5.93 -8.31
C CYS A 172 14.17 7.03 -7.95
N PHE A 173 14.75 6.98 -6.77
CA PHE A 173 15.79 7.93 -6.35
C PHE A 173 17.02 7.88 -7.27
N ILE A 174 17.50 6.70 -7.58
CA ILE A 174 18.66 6.52 -8.46
C ILE A 174 18.33 7.03 -9.87
N GLY A 175 17.20 6.63 -10.43
CA GLY A 175 16.81 7.03 -11.79
C GLY A 175 16.59 8.52 -11.92
N CYS A 176 15.85 9.15 -10.99
CA CYS A 176 15.63 10.59 -10.98
C CYS A 176 16.93 11.36 -10.76
N SER A 177 17.86 10.84 -9.92
CA SER A 177 19.18 11.45 -9.72
C SER A 177 20.07 11.39 -10.96
N LEU A 178 20.04 10.27 -11.70
CA LEU A 178 20.81 10.12 -12.94
C LEU A 178 20.29 11.02 -14.07
N LEU A 179 19.01 11.37 -14.03
CA LEU A 179 18.35 12.25 -14.99
C LEU A 179 18.31 13.72 -14.52
N ASP A 180 19.00 14.05 -13.41
CA ASP A 180 19.04 15.39 -12.77
C ASP A 180 17.64 16.02 -12.59
N MET A 181 16.66 15.20 -12.21
CA MET A 181 15.27 15.65 -12.04
C MET A 181 15.09 16.55 -10.82
N PRO A 182 14.26 17.59 -10.90
CA PRO A 182 13.96 18.44 -9.75
C PRO A 182 13.20 17.63 -8.69
N TYR A 183 13.40 18.04 -7.44
CA TYR A 183 12.75 17.40 -6.27
C TYR A 183 12.97 15.89 -6.14
N THR A 184 14.06 15.34 -6.69
CA THR A 184 14.37 13.90 -6.69
C THR A 184 14.10 13.22 -5.33
N PRO A 185 14.58 13.73 -4.17
CA PRO A 185 14.31 13.06 -2.88
C PRO A 185 12.82 13.04 -2.51
N LEU A 186 12.11 14.13 -2.78
CA LEU A 186 10.68 14.24 -2.49
C LEU A 186 9.86 13.29 -3.36
N VAL A 187 10.12 13.32 -4.67
CA VAL A 187 9.46 12.45 -5.66
C VAL A 187 9.69 10.98 -5.34
N SER A 188 10.93 10.59 -5.06
CA SER A 188 11.29 9.20 -4.81
C SER A 188 10.70 8.64 -3.52
N VAL A 189 10.70 9.44 -2.45
CA VAL A 189 10.04 9.05 -1.20
C VAL A 189 8.53 8.98 -1.40
N PHE A 190 7.95 9.92 -2.13
CA PHE A 190 6.52 9.93 -2.39
C PHE A 190 6.09 8.72 -3.22
N VAL A 191 6.79 8.42 -4.31
CA VAL A 191 6.55 7.22 -5.14
C VAL A 191 6.75 5.94 -4.31
N GLY A 192 7.83 5.84 -3.54
CA GLY A 192 8.12 4.67 -2.71
C GLY A 192 7.06 4.45 -1.62
N VAL A 193 6.68 5.50 -0.89
CA VAL A 193 5.67 5.40 0.19
C VAL A 193 4.30 5.06 -0.36
N THR A 194 3.87 5.71 -1.43
CA THR A 194 2.57 5.42 -2.04
C THR A 194 2.51 4.03 -2.66
N ASN A 195 3.64 3.49 -3.14
CA ASN A 195 3.73 2.12 -3.68
C ASN A 195 3.37 1.02 -2.66
N VAL A 196 3.32 1.34 -1.36
CA VAL A 196 2.79 0.42 -0.33
C VAL A 196 1.34 0.02 -0.64
N ILE A 197 0.55 0.90 -1.25
CA ILE A 197 -0.83 0.62 -1.64
C ILE A 197 -0.83 -0.12 -2.98
N PRO A 198 -1.26 -1.39 -3.03
CA PRO A 198 -1.29 -2.15 -4.29
C PRO A 198 -2.19 -1.46 -5.32
N PHE A 199 -1.85 -1.54 -6.60
CA PHE A 199 -2.53 -0.96 -7.77
C PHE A 199 -2.61 0.56 -7.78
N PHE A 200 -3.08 1.20 -6.71
CA PHE A 200 -3.28 2.67 -6.67
C PHE A 200 -2.02 3.44 -6.30
N GLY A 201 -1.11 2.80 -5.56
CA GLY A 201 0.12 3.43 -5.09
C GLY A 201 0.97 4.08 -6.19
N PRO A 202 1.25 3.36 -7.28
CA PRO A 202 1.99 3.91 -8.41
C PRO A 202 1.38 5.20 -8.98
N PHE A 203 0.07 5.24 -9.15
CA PHE A 203 -0.64 6.43 -9.67
C PHE A 203 -0.65 7.57 -8.67
N LEU A 204 -0.90 7.27 -7.40
CA LEU A 204 -0.88 8.25 -6.31
C LEU A 204 0.50 8.91 -6.15
N GLY A 205 1.57 8.18 -6.44
CA GLY A 205 2.92 8.70 -6.42
C GLY A 205 3.31 9.43 -7.70
N ALA A 206 3.03 8.83 -8.86
CA ALA A 206 3.47 9.34 -10.15
C ALA A 206 2.74 10.61 -10.58
N ILE A 207 1.42 10.69 -10.39
CA ILE A 207 0.62 11.84 -10.88
C ILE A 207 1.06 13.16 -10.23
N PRO A 208 1.09 13.30 -8.89
CA PRO A 208 1.53 14.55 -8.27
C PRO A 208 3.01 14.84 -8.56
N SER A 209 3.86 13.81 -8.63
CA SER A 209 5.27 13.98 -8.96
C SER A 209 5.47 14.49 -10.38
N PHE A 210 4.70 13.99 -11.34
CA PHE A 210 4.68 14.49 -12.72
C PHE A 210 4.33 15.98 -12.76
N PHE A 211 3.26 16.39 -12.09
CA PHE A 211 2.86 17.80 -12.06
C PHE A 211 3.90 18.68 -11.38
N LEU A 212 4.52 18.21 -10.30
CA LEU A 212 5.62 18.94 -9.64
C LEU A 212 6.80 19.19 -10.59
N ILE A 213 7.19 18.20 -11.37
CA ILE A 213 8.29 18.33 -12.33
C ILE A 213 7.86 19.19 -13.51
N LEU A 214 6.62 19.02 -13.99
CA LEU A 214 6.05 19.79 -15.10
C LEU A 214 6.10 21.30 -14.86
N LEU A 215 5.86 21.73 -13.63
CA LEU A 215 5.90 23.15 -13.25
C LEU A 215 7.31 23.74 -13.28
N VAL A 216 8.34 22.91 -13.18
CA VAL A 216 9.76 23.34 -13.22
C VAL A 216 10.30 23.22 -14.64
N ASP A 217 10.14 22.06 -15.26
CA ASP A 217 10.65 21.75 -16.59
C ASP A 217 9.71 20.76 -17.31
N PRO A 218 8.96 21.23 -18.32
CA PRO A 218 8.04 20.40 -19.08
C PRO A 218 8.72 19.23 -19.81
N ILE A 219 9.96 19.40 -20.26
CA ILE A 219 10.69 18.34 -20.96
C ILE A 219 11.10 17.25 -19.98
N GLN A 220 11.59 17.62 -18.81
CA GLN A 220 11.93 16.65 -17.77
C GLN A 220 10.71 15.90 -17.23
N SER A 221 9.53 16.52 -17.22
CA SER A 221 8.30 15.83 -16.84
C SER A 221 7.95 14.69 -17.79
N LEU A 222 8.22 14.84 -19.10
CA LEU A 222 8.04 13.78 -20.08
C LEU A 222 9.04 12.63 -19.84
N TYR A 223 10.31 12.94 -19.56
CA TYR A 223 11.30 11.93 -19.21
C TYR A 223 10.91 11.20 -17.92
N PHE A 224 10.38 11.90 -16.91
CA PHE A 224 9.88 11.30 -15.69
C PHE A 224 8.71 10.34 -15.98
N LEU A 225 7.76 10.73 -16.84
CA LEU A 225 6.64 9.87 -17.20
C LEU A 225 7.12 8.57 -17.85
N LEU A 226 8.03 8.66 -18.81
CA LEU A 226 8.60 7.49 -19.47
C LEU A 226 9.38 6.61 -18.48
N PHE A 227 10.18 7.22 -17.60
CA PHE A 227 10.94 6.53 -16.58
C PHE A 227 10.02 5.81 -15.59
N VAL A 228 8.98 6.49 -15.06
CA VAL A 228 8.09 5.88 -14.09
C VAL A 228 7.25 4.75 -14.71
N LEU A 229 6.85 4.88 -15.98
CA LEU A 229 6.20 3.79 -16.71
C LEU A 229 7.11 2.56 -16.84
N ALA A 230 8.40 2.77 -17.18
CA ALA A 230 9.38 1.68 -17.24
C ALA A 230 9.59 1.06 -15.85
N LEU A 231 9.68 1.88 -14.80
CA LEU A 231 9.79 1.42 -13.41
C LEU A 231 8.58 0.59 -12.99
N GLN A 232 7.35 1.00 -13.36
CA GLN A 232 6.13 0.25 -13.07
C GLN A 232 6.06 -1.08 -13.86
N GLN A 233 6.56 -1.12 -15.09
CA GLN A 233 6.69 -2.38 -15.83
C GLN A 233 7.69 -3.33 -15.16
N LEU A 234 8.78 -2.81 -14.64
CA LEU A 234 9.75 -3.58 -13.88
C LEU A 234 9.15 -4.11 -12.57
N ASP A 235 8.40 -3.27 -11.86
CA ASP A 235 7.68 -3.65 -10.64
C ASP A 235 6.66 -4.76 -10.92
N GLY A 236 5.74 -4.55 -11.84
CA GLY A 236 4.65 -5.47 -12.12
C GLY A 236 5.09 -6.83 -12.68
N ASN A 237 6.17 -6.86 -13.49
CA ASN A 237 6.59 -8.08 -14.19
C ASN A 237 7.77 -8.80 -13.52
N VAL A 238 8.58 -8.12 -12.73
CA VAL A 238 9.83 -8.69 -12.19
C VAL A 238 9.88 -8.63 -10.66
N ILE A 239 9.73 -7.43 -10.08
CA ILE A 239 9.95 -7.21 -8.65
C ILE A 239 8.77 -7.77 -7.86
N GLY A 240 7.56 -7.38 -8.20
CA GLY A 240 6.32 -7.82 -7.54
C GLY A 240 6.19 -9.34 -7.48
N PRO A 241 6.24 -10.07 -8.63
CA PRO A 241 6.17 -11.53 -8.62
C PRO A 241 7.29 -12.20 -7.81
N LYS A 242 8.51 -11.66 -7.83
CA LYS A 242 9.64 -12.22 -7.07
C LYS A 242 9.53 -11.99 -5.57
N ILE A 243 8.98 -10.87 -5.13
CA ILE A 243 8.93 -10.48 -3.71
C ILE A 243 7.64 -10.96 -3.07
N LEU A 244 6.49 -10.67 -3.69
CA LEU A 244 5.18 -11.01 -3.16
C LEU A 244 4.81 -12.48 -3.43
N GLY A 245 5.26 -13.04 -4.57
CA GLY A 245 4.91 -14.41 -4.98
C GLY A 245 3.39 -14.59 -4.95
N GLU A 246 2.96 -15.82 -4.64
CA GLU A 246 1.55 -16.17 -4.42
C GLU A 246 1.10 -15.95 -2.97
N SER A 247 1.69 -14.97 -2.27
CA SER A 247 1.50 -14.80 -0.82
C SER A 247 0.06 -14.56 -0.38
N THR A 248 -0.81 -14.06 -1.25
CA THR A 248 -2.23 -13.84 -0.93
C THR A 248 -3.17 -14.89 -1.53
N GLY A 249 -2.81 -15.54 -2.64
CA GLY A 249 -3.66 -16.49 -3.36
C GLY A 249 -4.96 -15.87 -3.89
N LEU A 250 -5.06 -14.53 -3.93
CA LEU A 250 -6.23 -13.80 -4.43
C LEU A 250 -6.07 -13.46 -5.90
N SER A 251 -7.18 -13.53 -6.66
CA SER A 251 -7.23 -12.92 -7.99
C SER A 251 -7.21 -11.39 -7.90
N SER A 252 -6.76 -10.73 -8.98
CA SER A 252 -6.67 -9.25 -9.04
C SER A 252 -8.02 -8.57 -8.71
N LEU A 253 -9.14 -9.18 -9.09
CA LEU A 253 -10.47 -8.66 -8.77
C LEU A 253 -10.70 -8.56 -7.26
N TRP A 254 -10.39 -9.61 -6.50
CA TRP A 254 -10.55 -9.61 -5.05
C TRP A 254 -9.61 -8.64 -4.35
N VAL A 255 -8.41 -8.43 -4.91
CA VAL A 255 -7.48 -7.42 -4.39
C VAL A 255 -8.03 -6.01 -4.57
N ILE A 256 -8.61 -5.68 -5.74
CA ILE A 256 -9.24 -4.37 -5.98
C ILE A 256 -10.43 -4.16 -5.03
N ILE A 257 -11.31 -5.15 -4.90
CA ILE A 257 -12.44 -5.08 -3.96
C ILE A 257 -11.96 -4.85 -2.53
N ALA A 258 -10.93 -5.59 -2.10
CA ALA A 258 -10.36 -5.46 -0.76
C ALA A 258 -9.82 -4.05 -0.48
N ILE A 259 -9.16 -3.43 -1.48
CA ILE A 259 -8.63 -2.07 -1.37
C ILE A 259 -9.75 -1.05 -1.30
N LEU A 260 -10.78 -1.16 -2.16
CA LEU A 260 -11.90 -0.22 -2.18
C LEU A 260 -12.72 -0.29 -0.89
N VAL A 261 -13.07 -1.50 -0.46
CA VAL A 261 -13.84 -1.71 0.77
C VAL A 261 -13.00 -1.31 1.99
N GLY A 262 -11.77 -1.80 2.09
CA GLY A 262 -10.87 -1.45 3.18
C GLY A 262 -10.61 0.05 3.26
N GLY A 263 -10.41 0.69 2.10
CA GLY A 263 -10.21 2.13 1.98
C GLY A 263 -11.40 2.95 2.45
N SER A 264 -12.63 2.50 2.15
CA SER A 264 -13.86 3.16 2.59
C SER A 264 -14.04 3.17 4.11
N PHE A 265 -13.64 2.08 4.79
CA PHE A 265 -13.80 1.96 6.25
C PHE A 265 -12.64 2.56 7.05
N PHE A 266 -11.42 2.40 6.59
CA PHE A 266 -10.21 2.71 7.37
C PHE A 266 -9.20 3.60 6.61
N GLY A 267 -9.59 4.20 5.49
CA GLY A 267 -8.72 5.05 4.68
C GLY A 267 -7.48 4.31 4.18
N VAL A 268 -6.32 4.98 4.17
CA VAL A 268 -5.05 4.44 3.65
C VAL A 268 -4.63 3.15 4.36
N ALA A 269 -4.81 3.07 5.68
CA ALA A 269 -4.52 1.86 6.43
C ALA A 269 -5.40 0.69 5.98
N GLY A 270 -6.69 0.96 5.70
CA GLY A 270 -7.63 -0.03 5.17
C GLY A 270 -7.29 -0.48 3.76
N MET A 271 -6.79 0.39 2.90
CA MET A 271 -6.31 0.02 1.56
C MET A 271 -5.14 -0.98 1.64
N PHE A 272 -4.24 -0.79 2.60
CA PHE A 272 -3.11 -1.68 2.79
C PHE A 272 -3.51 -3.00 3.46
N PHE A 273 -4.13 -2.95 4.65
CA PHE A 273 -4.47 -4.14 5.41
C PHE A 273 -5.70 -4.89 4.88
N GLY A 274 -6.53 -4.25 4.07
CA GLY A 274 -7.71 -4.87 3.44
C GLY A 274 -7.36 -6.10 2.61
N VAL A 275 -6.24 -6.06 1.90
CA VAL A 275 -5.79 -7.17 1.04
C VAL A 275 -5.50 -8.44 1.86
N PRO A 276 -4.64 -8.46 2.87
CA PRO A 276 -4.40 -9.65 3.68
C PRO A 276 -5.63 -10.08 4.50
N VAL A 277 -6.49 -9.14 4.94
CA VAL A 277 -7.76 -9.48 5.59
C VAL A 277 -8.68 -10.23 4.62
N CYS A 278 -8.85 -9.71 3.41
CA CYS A 278 -9.65 -10.37 2.37
C CYS A 278 -9.08 -11.75 2.02
N ALA A 279 -7.75 -11.90 1.92
CA ALA A 279 -7.09 -13.18 1.68
C ALA A 279 -7.37 -14.20 2.79
N CYS A 280 -7.38 -13.76 4.04
CA CYS A 280 -7.74 -14.62 5.17
C CYS A 280 -9.21 -15.03 5.13
N LEU A 281 -10.12 -14.10 4.83
CA LEU A 281 -11.55 -14.39 4.70
C LEU A 281 -11.82 -15.34 3.54
N TYR A 282 -11.23 -15.08 2.37
CA TYR A 282 -11.33 -15.95 1.21
C TYR A 282 -10.84 -17.36 1.52
N SER A 283 -9.67 -17.46 2.17
CA SER A 283 -9.09 -18.74 2.58
C SER A 283 -9.95 -19.48 3.61
N LEU A 284 -10.62 -18.76 4.51
CA LEU A 284 -11.55 -19.35 5.47
C LEU A 284 -12.81 -19.88 4.77
N VAL A 285 -13.39 -19.10 3.86
CA VAL A 285 -14.56 -19.52 3.07
C VAL A 285 -14.21 -20.74 2.21
N ALA A 286 -13.09 -20.72 1.50
CA ALA A 286 -12.64 -21.85 0.70
C ALA A 286 -12.50 -23.11 1.56
N PHE A 287 -11.86 -23.01 2.73
CA PHE A 287 -11.73 -24.13 3.66
C PHE A 287 -13.08 -24.69 4.12
N LEU A 288 -14.06 -23.81 4.44
CA LEU A 288 -15.38 -24.24 4.86
C LEU A 288 -16.16 -24.93 3.72
N VAL A 289 -16.02 -24.41 2.50
CA VAL A 289 -16.62 -24.99 1.29
C VAL A 289 -16.03 -26.35 1.01
N ASP A 290 -14.69 -26.46 0.98
CA ASP A 290 -13.99 -27.74 0.71
C ASP A 290 -14.37 -28.81 1.74
N ARG A 291 -14.46 -28.43 3.02
CA ARG A 291 -14.91 -29.35 4.08
C ARG A 291 -16.34 -29.84 3.86
N ARG A 292 -17.26 -28.93 3.47
CA ARG A 292 -18.65 -29.28 3.21
C ARG A 292 -18.84 -30.15 1.96
N LEU A 293 -18.02 -29.92 0.94
CA LEU A 293 -18.01 -30.74 -0.27
C LEU A 293 -17.48 -32.16 0.04
N ALA A 294 -16.40 -32.24 0.81
CA ALA A 294 -15.86 -33.53 1.25
C ALA A 294 -16.87 -34.32 2.13
N GLU A 295 -17.64 -33.65 3.00
CA GLU A 295 -18.72 -34.29 3.79
C GLU A 295 -19.86 -34.83 2.92
N LYS A 296 -20.00 -34.38 1.65
CA LYS A 296 -21.01 -34.80 0.67
C LYS A 296 -20.48 -35.73 -0.42
N ASP A 297 -19.22 -36.16 -0.31
CA ASP A 297 -18.51 -36.93 -1.35
C ASP A 297 -18.50 -36.26 -2.73
N LEU A 298 -18.52 -34.90 -2.77
CA LEU A 298 -18.47 -34.11 -3.99
C LEU A 298 -17.02 -33.67 -4.29
N PRO A 299 -16.68 -33.50 -5.57
CA PRO A 299 -15.37 -33.00 -5.97
C PRO A 299 -15.02 -31.65 -5.35
N VAL A 300 -13.82 -31.48 -4.81
CA VAL A 300 -13.36 -30.23 -4.21
C VAL A 300 -12.77 -29.30 -5.27
N GLU A 301 -12.37 -29.83 -6.41
CA GLU A 301 -11.72 -29.09 -7.49
C GLU A 301 -12.73 -28.19 -8.22
N THR A 302 -12.41 -26.88 -8.30
CA THR A 302 -13.29 -25.85 -8.91
C THR A 302 -13.57 -26.15 -10.40
N GLU A 303 -12.67 -26.86 -11.09
CA GLU A 303 -12.78 -27.19 -12.50
C GLU A 303 -14.02 -28.06 -12.81
N HIS A 304 -14.43 -28.88 -11.87
CA HIS A 304 -15.66 -29.70 -12.00
C HIS A 304 -16.94 -28.86 -12.03
N TYR A 305 -16.90 -27.63 -11.54
CA TYR A 305 -18.05 -26.71 -11.46
C TYR A 305 -18.07 -25.68 -12.58
N THR A 306 -17.12 -25.74 -13.52
CA THR A 306 -17.08 -24.84 -14.70
C THR A 306 -17.92 -25.33 -15.86
N ALA A 307 -18.31 -26.59 -15.88
CA ALA A 307 -19.25 -27.12 -16.85
C ALA A 307 -20.65 -26.52 -16.66
N PRO A 308 -21.38 -26.18 -17.74
CA PRO A 308 -22.78 -25.78 -17.61
C PRO A 308 -23.58 -26.91 -16.90
N LEU A 309 -24.48 -26.49 -16.02
CA LEU A 309 -25.40 -27.44 -15.38
C LEU A 309 -26.05 -28.30 -16.46
N PRO A 310 -26.17 -29.65 -16.28
CA PRO A 310 -26.93 -30.46 -17.20
C PRO A 310 -28.30 -29.84 -17.30
N GLU A 311 -28.74 -29.56 -18.54
CA GLU A 311 -30.11 -29.12 -18.80
C GLU A 311 -31.02 -30.12 -18.09
N GLN A 312 -31.89 -29.62 -17.22
CA GLN A 312 -32.92 -30.45 -16.62
C GLN A 312 -33.67 -31.05 -17.79
N GLU A 313 -33.55 -32.35 -17.97
CA GLU A 313 -34.41 -33.07 -18.92
C GLU A 313 -35.86 -32.68 -18.57
N THR A 314 -36.46 -31.87 -19.43
CA THR A 314 -37.87 -31.55 -19.33
C THR A 314 -38.60 -32.90 -19.32
N GLU A 315 -39.27 -33.19 -18.21
CA GLU A 315 -40.12 -34.38 -18.05
C GLU A 315 -40.90 -34.57 -19.33
N PRO A 316 -40.86 -35.75 -19.97
CA PRO A 316 -41.61 -35.97 -21.20
C PRO A 316 -43.09 -35.70 -20.92
N GLU A 317 -43.65 -34.77 -21.69
CA GLU A 317 -45.05 -34.35 -21.67
C GLU A 317 -45.92 -35.62 -21.72
N LYS A 318 -46.70 -35.86 -20.67
CA LYS A 318 -47.64 -36.99 -20.60
C LYS A 318 -48.55 -36.95 -21.81
N PRO A 319 -48.69 -38.03 -22.57
CA PRO A 319 -49.58 -38.06 -23.73
C PRO A 319 -51.00 -37.74 -23.29
N GLU A 320 -51.56 -36.70 -23.87
CA GLU A 320 -52.93 -36.25 -23.73
C GLU A 320 -53.90 -37.43 -24.06
N LYS A 321 -54.65 -37.90 -23.08
CA LYS A 321 -55.63 -38.92 -23.29
C LYS A 321 -56.76 -38.37 -24.19
N THR A 322 -56.71 -38.75 -25.46
CA THR A 322 -57.77 -38.55 -26.41
C THR A 322 -58.98 -39.23 -25.86
N SER A 323 -59.97 -38.49 -25.37
CA SER A 323 -61.32 -38.98 -25.03
C SER A 323 -62.06 -39.21 -26.32
N GLU A 324 -62.03 -40.43 -26.82
CA GLU A 324 -63.09 -40.90 -27.75
C GLU A 324 -64.36 -41.03 -26.98
N ASN A 325 -65.36 -40.17 -27.31
CA ASN A 325 -66.76 -40.36 -26.99
C ASN A 325 -67.45 -40.96 -28.17
N LEU A 326 -68.02 -42.10 -27.94
CA LEU A 326 -69.22 -42.62 -28.61
C LEU A 326 -70.43 -42.23 -27.80
#